data_d933977ec94988428dc449f43b607c50
#
_entry.id   d933977ec94988428dc449f43b607c50
#
_cell.length_a   1.000
_cell.length_b   1.000
_cell.length_c   1.000
_cell.angle_alpha   90.00
_cell.angle_beta   90.00
_cell.angle_gamma   90.00
#
_symmetry.space_group_name_H-M   'P 1'
#
loop_
_entity.id
_entity.type
_entity.pdbx_description
1 polymer ?
#
loop_
_entity_poly.entity_id
_entity_poly.type
_entity_poly.pdbx_seq_one_letter_code
_entity_poly.pdbx_strand_id
1 'polypeptide(L)'
;AAALQERLQLVVEAGTGTGKTFAYLVPALLSGRKVIVSTGTRALQDQLFHRDLPTICAAIGRPVRIALLKGRANYLCRHRLDMAEQQAYARGLRKEVALHAQGSRLV
;
A
#
# COMPACT_ATOMS: atom_id res chain seq x y z
N ALA A 1 -3.28 1.52 22.89
CA ALA A 1 -3.81 0.18 23.25
C ALA A 1 -5.24 0.30 23.78
N ALA A 2 -5.50 1.09 24.83
CA ALA A 2 -6.83 1.22 25.47
C ALA A 2 -7.95 1.55 24.46
N ALA A 3 -7.79 2.58 23.64
CA ALA A 3 -8.80 2.95 22.64
C ALA A 3 -9.18 1.80 21.67
N LEU A 4 -8.23 0.95 21.31
CA LEU A 4 -8.51 -0.25 20.49
C LEU A 4 -9.30 -1.32 21.27
N GLN A 5 -8.99 -1.50 22.54
CA GLN A 5 -9.68 -2.48 23.41
C GLN A 5 -11.12 -2.05 23.69
N GLU A 6 -11.31 -0.79 24.01
CA GLU A 6 -12.60 -0.19 24.38
C GLU A 6 -13.43 0.29 23.18
N ARG A 7 -12.90 0.17 21.94
CA ARG A 7 -13.53 0.63 20.71
C ARG A 7 -13.87 2.12 20.70
N LEU A 8 -12.99 2.92 21.28
CA LEU A 8 -13.15 4.37 21.38
C LEU A 8 -12.61 5.07 20.13
N GLN A 9 -13.17 6.23 19.84
CA GLN A 9 -12.59 7.17 18.91
C GLN A 9 -11.46 7.93 19.60
N LEU A 10 -10.29 7.96 18.99
CA LEU A 10 -9.11 8.65 19.50
C LEU A 10 -8.54 9.56 18.42
N VAL A 11 -8.42 10.84 18.73
CA VAL A 11 -7.73 11.84 17.91
C VAL A 11 -6.43 12.21 18.60
N VAL A 12 -5.32 12.10 17.88
CA VAL A 12 -3.99 12.41 18.43
C VAL A 12 -3.26 13.33 17.47
N GLU A 13 -2.82 14.46 17.98
CA GLU A 13 -1.89 15.34 17.29
C GLU A 13 -0.48 15.15 17.88
N ALA A 14 0.50 15.00 17.01
CA ALA A 14 1.90 14.91 17.41
C ALA A 14 2.80 15.43 16.28
N GLY A 15 3.89 16.08 16.62
CA GLY A 15 4.86 16.64 15.67
C GLY A 15 5.48 15.61 14.73
N THR A 16 6.15 16.07 13.69
CA THR A 16 6.91 15.22 12.79
C THR A 16 8.09 14.56 13.53
N GLY A 17 8.43 13.32 13.19
CA GLY A 17 9.55 12.60 13.81
C GLY A 17 9.29 11.99 15.18
N THR A 18 8.10 12.16 15.77
CA THR A 18 7.75 11.64 17.12
C THR A 18 7.45 10.12 17.15
N GLY A 19 7.62 9.41 16.06
CA GLY A 19 7.34 7.97 16.01
C GLY A 19 5.85 7.61 15.92
N LYS A 20 4.98 8.52 15.48
CA LYS A 20 3.52 8.27 15.34
C LYS A 20 3.18 6.96 14.67
N THR A 21 3.89 6.63 13.60
CA THR A 21 3.67 5.40 12.83
C THR A 21 3.79 4.16 13.70
N PHE A 22 4.85 4.06 14.48
CA PHE A 22 5.05 2.95 15.41
C PHE A 22 4.03 2.96 16.55
N ALA A 23 3.67 4.14 17.03
CA ALA A 23 2.73 4.31 18.14
C ALA A 23 1.34 3.73 17.83
N TYR A 24 0.85 3.77 16.59
CA TYR A 24 -0.43 3.16 16.23
C TYR A 24 -0.28 1.77 15.60
N LEU A 25 0.79 1.48 14.85
CA LEU A 25 0.96 0.18 14.20
C LEU A 25 1.24 -0.94 15.21
N VAL A 26 2.11 -0.70 16.20
CA VAL A 26 2.45 -1.73 17.18
C VAL A 26 1.23 -2.24 17.93
N PRO A 27 0.40 -1.40 18.58
CA PRO A 27 -0.80 -1.90 19.25
C PRO A 27 -1.83 -2.48 18.27
N ALA A 28 -1.91 -1.98 17.04
CA ALA A 28 -2.79 -2.53 16.01
C ALA A 28 -2.40 -3.98 15.67
N LEU A 29 -1.12 -4.24 15.42
CA LEU A 29 -0.61 -5.58 15.11
C LEU A 29 -0.71 -6.54 16.29
N LEU A 30 -0.41 -6.06 17.50
CA LEU A 30 -0.51 -6.86 18.74
C LEU A 30 -1.96 -7.22 19.09
N SER A 31 -2.93 -6.42 18.67
CA SER A 31 -4.36 -6.66 18.95
C SER A 31 -4.91 -7.94 18.33
N GLY A 32 -4.26 -8.49 17.30
CA GLY A 32 -4.74 -9.63 16.53
C GLY A 32 -6.03 -9.37 15.72
N ARG A 33 -6.51 -8.14 15.70
CA ARG A 33 -7.74 -7.73 15.01
C ARG A 33 -7.45 -7.41 13.55
N LYS A 34 -8.50 -7.44 12.72
CA LYS A 34 -8.43 -6.87 11.37
C LYS A 34 -8.40 -5.34 11.47
N VAL A 35 -7.34 -4.74 10.95
CA VAL A 35 -7.12 -3.30 11.00
C VAL A 35 -6.94 -2.76 9.59
N ILE A 36 -7.53 -1.61 9.32
CA ILE A 36 -7.33 -0.85 8.08
C ILE A 36 -6.58 0.42 8.44
N VAL A 37 -5.44 0.65 7.78
CA VAL A 37 -4.66 1.87 7.92
C VAL A 37 -4.81 2.69 6.65
N SER A 38 -5.37 3.89 6.77
CA SER A 38 -5.50 4.84 5.67
C SER A 38 -4.41 5.90 5.75
N THR A 39 -3.83 6.26 4.62
CA THR A 39 -2.78 7.27 4.51
C THR A 39 -3.14 8.34 3.50
N GLY A 40 -2.72 9.58 3.73
CA GLY A 40 -3.01 10.70 2.84
C GLY A 40 -2.16 10.75 1.57
N THR A 41 -1.01 10.06 1.53
CA THR A 41 -0.09 10.12 0.39
C THR A 41 0.41 8.74 -0.01
N ARG A 42 0.75 8.57 -1.29
CA ARG A 42 1.37 7.34 -1.80
C ARG A 42 2.73 7.07 -1.18
N ALA A 43 3.54 8.11 -1.03
CA ALA A 43 4.87 7.99 -0.42
C ALA A 43 4.80 7.42 1.00
N LEU A 44 3.85 7.89 1.81
CA LEU A 44 3.64 7.36 3.16
C LEU A 44 3.10 5.93 3.13
N GLN A 45 2.22 5.60 2.18
CA GLN A 45 1.71 4.24 2.00
C GLN A 45 2.84 3.26 1.65
N ASP A 46 3.70 3.63 0.70
CA ASP A 46 4.84 2.81 0.29
C ASP A 46 5.86 2.67 1.43
N GLN A 47 6.14 3.74 2.17
CA GLN A 47 7.00 3.70 3.35
C GLN A 47 6.45 2.72 4.41
N LEU A 48 5.16 2.81 4.73
CA LEU A 48 4.51 1.92 5.69
C LEU A 48 4.63 0.46 5.26
N PHE A 49 4.30 0.16 4.01
CA PHE A 49 4.23 -1.21 3.52
C PHE A 49 5.61 -1.85 3.35
N HIS A 50 6.58 -1.12 2.79
CA HIS A 50 7.87 -1.69 2.42
C HIS A 50 8.95 -1.55 3.50
N ARG A 51 8.79 -0.64 4.46
CA ARG A 51 9.79 -0.37 5.50
C ARG A 51 9.27 -0.57 6.90
N ASP A 52 8.23 0.16 7.28
CA ASP A 52 7.82 0.25 8.69
C ASP A 52 7.15 -1.04 9.17
N LEU A 53 6.21 -1.60 8.38
CA LEU A 53 5.53 -2.86 8.71
C LEU A 53 6.48 -4.07 8.79
N PRO A 54 7.38 -4.31 7.82
CA PRO A 54 8.36 -5.38 7.93
C PRO A 54 9.24 -5.27 9.18
N THR A 55 9.71 -4.05 9.51
CA THR A 55 10.52 -3.79 10.70
C THR A 55 9.77 -4.15 11.98
N ILE A 56 8.51 -3.73 12.09
CA ILE A 56 7.68 -4.01 13.27
C ILE A 56 7.36 -5.50 13.35
N CYS A 57 7.00 -6.15 12.25
CA CYS A 57 6.70 -7.58 12.22
C CYS A 57 7.90 -8.41 12.65
N ALA A 58 9.10 -8.06 12.21
CA ALA A 58 10.34 -8.70 12.63
C ALA A 58 10.57 -8.53 14.14
N ALA A 59 10.33 -7.35 14.69
CA ALA A 59 10.47 -7.08 16.11
C ALA A 59 9.42 -7.79 16.98
N ILE A 60 8.19 -7.93 16.49
CA ILE A 60 7.11 -8.62 17.21
C ILE A 60 7.29 -10.14 17.17
N GLY A 61 7.97 -10.70 16.17
CA GLY A 61 8.21 -12.12 16.00
C GLY A 61 6.95 -12.96 15.73
N ARG A 62 5.88 -12.34 15.23
CA ARG A 62 4.61 -13.01 14.90
C ARG A 62 4.30 -12.90 13.43
N PRO A 63 3.78 -13.95 12.78
CA PRO A 63 3.33 -13.87 11.41
C PRO A 63 2.09 -12.97 11.31
N VAL A 64 2.17 -11.95 10.47
CA VAL A 64 1.06 -11.02 10.20
C VAL A 64 0.76 -11.04 8.71
N ARG A 65 -0.51 -11.20 8.35
CA ARG A 65 -0.95 -11.06 6.96
C ARG A 65 -1.23 -9.60 6.66
N ILE A 66 -0.51 -9.05 5.71
CA ILE A 66 -0.59 -7.65 5.31
C ILE A 66 -0.97 -7.58 3.83
N ALA A 67 -1.86 -6.68 3.49
CA ALA A 67 -2.23 -6.40 2.10
C ALA A 67 -2.18 -4.89 1.84
N LEU A 68 -1.75 -4.52 0.65
CA LEU A 68 -1.70 -3.14 0.18
C LEU A 68 -2.82 -2.92 -0.83
N LEU A 69 -3.64 -1.90 -0.61
CA LEU A 69 -4.64 -1.45 -1.56
C LEU A 69 -4.35 -0.01 -1.94
N LYS A 70 -4.06 0.20 -3.21
CA LYS A 70 -3.88 1.53 -3.80
C LYS A 70 -5.17 2.01 -4.47
N GLY A 71 -5.34 3.31 -4.64
CA GLY A 71 -6.44 3.85 -5.41
C GLY A 71 -6.41 3.36 -6.87
N ARG A 72 -7.59 3.24 -7.50
CA ARG A 72 -7.75 2.69 -8.86
C ARG A 72 -6.81 3.31 -9.90
N ALA A 73 -6.50 4.60 -9.78
CA ALA A 73 -5.58 5.29 -10.69
C ALA A 73 -4.13 4.79 -10.64
N ASN A 74 -3.76 3.98 -9.63
CA ASN A 74 -2.43 3.42 -9.47
C ASN A 74 -2.30 2.01 -10.05
N TYR A 75 -3.37 1.47 -10.60
CA TYR A 75 -3.37 0.17 -11.27
C TYR A 75 -3.52 0.33 -12.77
N LEU A 76 -2.88 -0.57 -13.51
CA LEU A 76 -3.04 -0.62 -14.96
C LEU A 76 -4.49 -0.98 -15.32
N CYS A 77 -5.13 -0.15 -16.13
CA CYS A 77 -6.44 -0.45 -16.67
C CYS A 77 -6.30 -1.36 -17.88
N ARG A 78 -6.69 -2.63 -17.77
CA ARG A 78 -6.60 -3.62 -18.86
C ARG A 78 -7.30 -3.14 -20.12
N HIS A 79 -8.50 -2.58 -20.00
CA HIS A 79 -9.24 -2.05 -21.15
C HIS A 79 -8.46 -0.94 -21.90
N ARG A 80 -7.83 -0.02 -21.17
CA ARG A 80 -6.99 1.03 -21.81
C ARG A 80 -5.73 0.47 -22.42
N LEU A 81 -5.16 -0.58 -21.84
CA LEU A 81 -4.02 -1.28 -22.41
C LEU A 81 -4.42 -1.94 -23.73
N ASP A 82 -5.52 -2.69 -23.76
CA ASP A 82 -6.01 -3.34 -24.96
C ASP A 82 -6.30 -2.34 -26.09
N MET A 83 -6.91 -1.19 -25.75
CA MET A 83 -7.13 -0.10 -26.71
C MET A 83 -5.81 0.48 -27.24
N ALA A 84 -4.82 0.67 -26.37
CA ALA A 84 -3.51 1.20 -26.75
C ALA A 84 -2.76 0.20 -27.66
N GLU A 85 -2.85 -1.09 -27.38
CA GLU A 85 -2.30 -2.13 -28.22
C GLU A 85 -2.96 -2.15 -29.61
N GLN A 86 -4.29 -2.07 -29.69
CA GLN A 86 -5.01 -2.01 -30.96
C GLN A 86 -4.61 -0.76 -31.77
N GLN A 87 -4.48 0.39 -31.13
CA GLN A 87 -4.04 1.63 -31.79
C GLN A 87 -2.58 1.57 -32.25
N ALA A 88 -1.70 0.95 -31.48
CA ALA A 88 -0.31 0.73 -31.82
C ALA A 88 -0.17 -0.24 -33.03
N TYR A 89 -0.99 -1.26 -33.07
CA TYR A 89 -1.11 -2.16 -34.23
C TYR A 89 -1.54 -1.40 -35.49
N ALA A 90 -2.57 -0.56 -35.38
CA ALA A 90 -3.07 0.24 -36.48
C ALA A 90 -2.05 1.27 -37.00
N ARG A 91 -1.12 1.72 -36.14
CA ARG A 91 -0.05 2.67 -36.47
C ARG A 91 1.29 2.02 -36.83
N GLY A 92 1.39 0.70 -36.84
CA GLY A 92 2.65 -0.02 -37.12
C GLY A 92 3.71 0.03 -36.03
N LEU A 93 3.36 0.54 -34.84
CA LEU A 93 4.28 0.75 -33.69
C LEU A 93 4.36 -0.47 -32.75
N ARG A 94 4.46 -1.66 -33.33
CA ARG A 94 4.36 -2.95 -32.63
C ARG A 94 5.38 -3.18 -31.49
N LYS A 95 6.56 -2.57 -31.57
CA LYS A 95 7.67 -2.86 -30.63
C LYS A 95 7.61 -2.10 -29.32
N GLU A 96 7.08 -0.89 -29.29
CA GLU A 96 7.11 -0.04 -28.09
C GLU A 96 6.08 -0.44 -27.04
N VAL A 97 4.90 -0.91 -27.44
CA VAL A 97 3.83 -1.31 -26.51
C VAL A 97 4.15 -2.63 -25.81
N ALA A 98 4.81 -3.57 -26.47
CA ALA A 98 5.20 -4.84 -25.88
C ALA A 98 6.21 -4.69 -24.72
N LEU A 99 7.13 -3.74 -24.80
CA LEU A 99 8.11 -3.44 -23.74
C LEU A 99 7.44 -2.85 -22.48
N HIS A 100 6.43 -2.00 -22.64
CA HIS A 100 5.67 -1.44 -21.51
C HIS A 100 4.77 -2.49 -20.82
N ALA A 101 4.17 -3.39 -21.59
CA ALA A 101 3.32 -4.46 -21.05
C ALA A 101 4.11 -5.50 -20.24
N GLN A 102 5.35 -5.79 -20.63
CA GLN A 102 6.22 -6.73 -19.89
C GLN A 102 6.72 -6.13 -18.57
N GLY A 103 7.01 -4.84 -18.51
CA GLY A 103 7.40 -4.16 -17.28
C GLY A 103 6.29 -4.05 -16.22
N SER A 104 5.03 -4.15 -16.62
CA SER A 104 3.87 -4.05 -15.73
C SER A 104 3.37 -5.40 -15.18
N ARG A 105 3.97 -6.52 -15.57
CA ARG A 105 3.62 -7.87 -15.07
C ARG A 105 4.37 -8.28 -13.79
N LEU A 106 5.27 -7.43 -13.30
CA LEU A 106 6.12 -7.70 -12.13
C LEU A 106 5.67 -6.89 -10.89
N VAL A 107 4.38 -6.86 -10.60
CA VAL A 107 3.89 -6.42 -9.27
C VAL A 107 2.80 -7.37 -8.79
#